data_d16c61275bfc86f5a2cfe24761de6b5b
#
_entry.id   d16c61275bfc86f5a2cfe24761de6b5b
#
_cell.length_a   1.000
_cell.length_b   1.000
_cell.length_c   1.000
_cell.angle_alpha   90.00
_cell.angle_beta   90.00
_cell.angle_gamma   90.00
#
_symmetry.space_group_name_H-M   'P 1'
#
loop_
_entity.id
_entity.type
_entity.pdbx_description
1 polymer ?
#
loop_
_entity_poly.entity_id
_entity_poly.type
_entity_poly.pdbx_seq_one_letter_code
_entity_poly.pdbx_strand_id
1 'polypeptide(L)' 'MDDEKDFDYEVRLTIQDIRLLSYCVNETIRTWPGAPRRPVDEQDHLRYLRDSLFRMIMDYNYREQ' A
#
# COMPACT_ATOMS: atom_id res chain seq x y z
N MET A 1 5.89 -6.37 21.97
CA MET A 1 6.00 -6.10 21.39
C MET A 1 6.24 -4.86 20.81
N ASP A 2 6.75 -4.04 21.37
CA ASP A 2 7.06 -2.77 20.94
C ASP A 2 8.12 -2.77 19.93
N ASP A 3 8.85 -3.84 19.87
CA ASP A 3 9.96 -3.90 18.97
C ASP A 3 9.57 -3.74 17.52
N GLU A 4 8.37 -4.17 17.16
CA GLU A 4 7.96 -4.09 15.79
C GLU A 4 7.94 -2.66 15.27
N LYS A 5 7.71 -1.73 16.15
CA LYS A 5 7.64 -0.35 15.71
C LYS A 5 8.99 0.21 15.35
N ASP A 6 10.04 -0.41 15.89
CA ASP A 6 11.38 0.08 15.67
C ASP A 6 12.05 -0.53 14.47
N PHE A 7 11.37 -1.45 13.81
CA PHE A 7 11.96 -2.10 12.64
C PHE A 7 11.34 -1.58 11.37
N ASP A 8 12.11 -0.88 10.59
CA ASP A 8 11.70 -0.43 9.28
C ASP A 8 12.61 -1.06 8.27
N TYR A 9 12.04 -1.42 7.14
CA TYR A 9 12.83 -1.98 6.07
C TYR A 9 12.85 -1.01 4.91
N GLU A 10 14.03 -0.84 4.33
CA GLU A 10 14.14 -0.01 3.15
C GLU A 10 14.31 -0.92 1.96
N VAL A 11 13.50 -0.73 0.95
CA VAL A 11 13.60 -1.51 -0.26
C VAL A 11 13.60 -0.59 -1.45
N ARG A 12 14.16 -1.07 -2.55
CA ARG A 12 14.12 -0.32 -3.78
C ARG A 12 13.06 -0.92 -4.67
N LEU A 13 12.18 -0.07 -5.16
CA LEU A 13 11.09 -0.51 -6.00
C LEU A 13 11.14 0.21 -7.32
N THR A 14 10.97 -0.53 -8.40
CA THR A 14 10.85 0.08 -9.71
C THR A 14 9.41 0.54 -9.88
N ILE A 15 9.16 1.33 -10.92
CA ILE A 15 7.79 1.77 -11.17
C ILE A 15 6.89 0.58 -11.47
N GLN A 16 7.44 -0.47 -12.08
CA GLN A 16 6.64 -1.67 -12.33
C GLN A 16 6.26 -2.36 -11.04
N ASP A 17 7.19 -2.41 -10.07
CA ASP A 17 6.89 -2.98 -8.77
C ASP A 17 5.76 -2.19 -8.11
N ILE A 18 5.85 -0.88 -8.19
CA ILE A 18 4.86 -0.02 -7.53
C ILE A 18 3.49 -0.20 -8.17
N ARG A 19 3.45 -0.29 -9.49
CA ARG A 19 2.17 -0.49 -10.19
C ARG A 19 1.55 -1.82 -9.82
N LEU A 20 2.38 -2.87 -9.75
CA LEU A 20 1.87 -4.18 -9.41
C LEU A 20 1.37 -4.23 -7.97
N LEU A 21 2.13 -3.61 -7.06
CA LEU A 21 1.70 -3.55 -5.67
C LEU A 21 0.39 -2.77 -5.55
N SER A 22 0.27 -1.68 -6.30
CA SER A 22 -0.95 -0.89 -6.29
C SER A 22 -2.14 -1.72 -6.75
N TYR A 23 -1.94 -2.52 -7.79
CA TYR A 23 -2.99 -3.41 -8.27
C TYR A 23 -3.39 -4.40 -7.18
N CYS A 24 -2.41 -5.00 -6.52
CA CYS A 24 -2.69 -5.98 -5.48
C CYS A 24 -3.44 -5.36 -4.30
N VAL A 25 -3.03 -4.16 -3.89
CA VAL A 25 -3.70 -3.49 -2.79
C VAL A 25 -5.14 -3.13 -3.16
N ASN A 26 -5.34 -2.63 -4.38
CA ASN A 26 -6.69 -2.28 -4.82
C ASN A 26 -7.58 -3.51 -4.89
N GLU A 27 -7.07 -4.63 -5.38
CA GLU A 27 -7.86 -5.86 -5.43
C GLU A 27 -8.18 -6.34 -4.03
N THR A 28 -7.24 -6.23 -3.12
CA THR A 28 -7.46 -6.65 -1.75
C THR A 28 -8.55 -5.80 -1.10
N ILE A 29 -8.52 -4.48 -1.32
CA ILE A 29 -9.54 -3.61 -0.77
C ILE A 29 -10.92 -3.97 -1.31
N ARG A 30 -10.97 -4.23 -2.61
CA ARG A 30 -12.25 -4.53 -3.27
C ARG A 30 -12.90 -5.77 -2.70
N THR A 31 -12.09 -6.76 -2.33
CA THR A 31 -12.62 -8.03 -1.85
C THR A 31 -12.45 -8.21 -0.35
N TRP A 32 -12.09 -7.14 0.37
CA TRP A 32 -11.82 -7.24 1.80
C TRP A 32 -13.07 -7.66 2.56
N PRO A 33 -12.96 -8.67 3.41
CA PRO A 33 -14.13 -9.15 4.12
C PRO A 33 -14.66 -8.19 5.19
N GLY A 34 -13.78 -7.35 5.74
CA GLY A 34 -14.21 -6.41 6.74
C GLY A 34 -14.37 -7.02 8.10
N ALA A 35 -14.83 -6.18 9.06
CA ALA A 35 -15.08 -6.64 10.41
C ALA A 35 -16.33 -7.49 10.40
N PRO A 36 -16.43 -8.46 11.31
CA PRO A 36 -15.41 -8.79 12.31
C PRO A 36 -14.37 -9.78 11.83
N ARG A 37 -14.42 -10.23 10.57
CA ARG A 37 -13.45 -11.19 10.11
C ARG A 37 -12.03 -10.69 10.17
N ARG A 38 -11.82 -9.44 9.79
CA ARG A 38 -10.52 -8.81 9.83
C ARG A 38 -10.60 -7.54 10.64
N PRO A 39 -9.52 -7.18 11.35
CA PRO A 39 -9.53 -5.96 12.14
C PRO A 39 -9.76 -4.71 11.30
N VAL A 40 -10.45 -3.75 11.88
CA VAL A 40 -10.70 -2.49 11.19
C VAL A 40 -9.41 -1.77 10.88
N ASP A 41 -8.43 -1.91 11.76
CA ASP A 41 -7.14 -1.24 11.56
C ASP A 41 -6.48 -1.64 10.25
N GLU A 42 -6.64 -2.89 9.84
CA GLU A 42 -6.05 -3.35 8.60
C GLU A 42 -6.68 -2.66 7.41
N GLN A 43 -7.97 -2.38 7.49
CA GLN A 43 -8.67 -1.72 6.41
C GLN A 43 -8.15 -0.30 6.25
N ASP A 44 -7.94 0.40 7.35
CA ASP A 44 -7.39 1.74 7.29
C ASP A 44 -5.96 1.72 6.75
N HIS A 45 -5.20 0.73 7.14
CA HIS A 45 -3.83 0.61 6.66
C HIS A 45 -3.81 0.33 5.14
N LEU A 46 -4.73 -0.48 4.66
CA LEU A 46 -4.83 -0.74 3.24
C LEU A 46 -5.12 0.54 2.45
N ARG A 47 -5.97 1.38 2.98
CA ARG A 47 -6.28 2.65 2.32
C ARG A 47 -5.06 3.56 2.30
N TYR A 48 -4.31 3.56 3.39
CA TYR A 48 -3.08 4.33 3.46
C TYR A 48 -2.08 3.85 2.40
N LEU A 49 -1.92 2.53 2.26
CA LEU A 49 -1.01 1.98 1.27
C LEU A 49 -1.48 2.31 -0.14
N ARG A 50 -2.78 2.21 -0.38
CA ARG A 50 -3.34 2.54 -1.69
C ARG A 50 -3.01 3.98 -2.07
N ASP A 51 -3.23 4.89 -1.15
CA ASP A 51 -2.99 6.31 -1.42
C ASP A 51 -1.52 6.59 -1.61
N SER A 52 -0.66 5.95 -0.82
CA SER A 52 0.77 6.15 -0.94
C SER A 52 1.29 5.67 -2.28
N LEU A 53 0.84 4.49 -2.70
CA LEU A 53 1.27 3.94 -3.98
C LEU A 53 0.74 4.78 -5.14
N PHE A 54 -0.47 5.29 -5.00
CA PHE A 54 -1.05 6.14 -6.03
C PHE A 54 -0.22 7.42 -6.19
N ARG A 55 0.20 8.01 -5.08
CA ARG A 55 1.03 9.21 -5.14
C ARG A 55 2.35 8.94 -5.84
N MET A 56 2.93 7.78 -5.59
CA MET A 56 4.19 7.42 -6.24
C MET A 56 4.02 7.30 -7.73
N ILE A 57 2.91 6.72 -8.17
CA ILE A 57 2.63 6.57 -9.60
C ILE A 57 2.42 7.94 -10.22
N MET A 58 1.67 8.81 -9.54
CA MET A 58 1.44 10.15 -10.05
C MET A 58 2.74 10.93 -10.15
N ASP A 59 3.59 10.80 -9.14
CA ASP A 59 4.87 11.48 -9.13
C ASP A 59 5.74 11.00 -10.29
N TYR A 60 5.75 9.70 -10.52
CA TYR A 60 6.54 9.16 -11.62
C TYR A 60 6.02 9.68 -12.97
N ASN A 61 4.72 9.67 -13.15
CA ASN A 61 4.13 10.15 -14.40
C ASN A 61 4.44 11.62 -14.63
N TYR A 62 4.40 12.40 -13.57
CA TYR A 62 4.70 13.81 -13.68
C TYR A 62 6.14 14.05 -14.09
N ARG A 63 7.07 13.29 -13.50
CA ARG A 63 8.48 13.45 -13.81
C ARG A 63 8.84 12.99 -15.20
N GLU A 64 8.10 12.01 -15.71
CA GLU A 64 8.39 11.48 -17.02
C GLU A 64 7.82 12.33 -18.13
N GLN A 65 7.05 13.32 -17.80
CA GLN A 65 6.58 14.23 -18.82
C GLN A 65 7.68 15.24 -19.15
#